data_fda1d3dee362ee96231c06698b991120
#
_entry.id   fda1d3dee362ee96231c06698b991120
#
_cell.length_a   1.000
_cell.length_b   1.000
_cell.length_c   1.000
_cell.angle_alpha   90.00
_cell.angle_beta   90.00
_cell.angle_gamma   90.00
#
_symmetry.space_group_name_H-M   'P 1'
#
loop_
_entity.id
_entity.type
_entity.pdbx_description
1 polymer ?
#
loop_
_entity_poly.entity_id
_entity_poly.type
_entity_poly.pdbx_seq_one_letter_code
_entity_poly.pdbx_strand_id
1 'polypeptide(L)'
;MWGLWPPVPLADEVHHVVHADGIHLHRGAVVLIAVAGGHVIGWHVAKSEKAAAWQCLLARIAPPDVLVCDGGGGVLKAAKATWPDTRIQRCLFPVQADILELTGRRPRLEADGRLRRVALSLPRVGDAGGAAEWPVSYNRWGQNSASFLDEESEYADGSVNDMRQRLVKARRMIRR
;
A
#
# COMPACT_ATOMS: atom_id res chain seq x y z
N MET A 1 32.32 10.28 -2.83
CA MET A 1 31.77 9.89 -1.52
C MET A 1 30.79 8.71 -1.57
N TRP A 2 30.48 8.14 -2.74
CA TRP A 2 29.57 6.98 -2.91
C TRP A 2 30.30 5.62 -2.90
N GLY A 3 31.64 5.59 -2.85
CA GLY A 3 32.44 4.36 -2.83
C GLY A 3 32.60 3.69 -1.46
N LEU A 4 31.99 4.23 -0.41
CA LEU A 4 32.07 3.69 0.96
C LEU A 4 30.89 2.78 1.35
N TRP A 5 29.93 2.59 0.44
CA TRP A 5 28.80 1.70 0.71
C TRP A 5 29.26 0.24 0.58
N PRO A 6 29.06 -0.60 1.59
CA PRO A 6 29.42 -2.00 1.49
C PRO A 6 28.66 -2.64 0.32
N PRO A 7 29.32 -3.47 -0.49
CA PRO A 7 28.63 -4.23 -1.52
C PRO A 7 27.59 -5.13 -0.85
N VAL A 8 26.33 -4.97 -1.22
CA VAL A 8 25.28 -5.90 -0.78
C VAL A 8 25.50 -7.20 -1.54
N PRO A 9 25.75 -8.33 -0.89
CA PRO A 9 25.90 -9.61 -1.56
C PRO A 9 24.62 -10.00 -2.28
N LEU A 10 24.71 -10.90 -3.26
CA LEU A 10 23.55 -11.57 -3.83
C LEU A 10 22.89 -12.37 -2.71
N ALA A 11 21.59 -12.21 -2.53
CA ALA A 11 20.82 -13.03 -1.61
C ALA A 11 20.40 -14.31 -2.34
N ASP A 12 21.17 -15.38 -2.17
CA ASP A 12 20.88 -16.70 -2.75
C ASP A 12 19.78 -17.44 -1.99
N GLU A 13 19.42 -16.94 -0.81
CA GLU A 13 18.35 -17.50 0.00
C GLU A 13 17.00 -17.16 -0.60
N VAL A 14 16.16 -18.17 -0.84
CA VAL A 14 14.79 -18.00 -1.35
C VAL A 14 13.85 -17.73 -0.17
N HIS A 15 13.22 -16.57 -0.20
CA HIS A 15 12.24 -16.19 0.81
C HIS A 15 10.82 -16.36 0.25
N HIS A 16 9.89 -16.88 1.07
CA HIS A 16 8.49 -16.96 0.66
C HIS A 16 7.86 -15.59 0.50
N VAL A 17 8.19 -14.64 1.37
CA VAL A 17 7.65 -13.28 1.34
C VAL A 17 8.78 -12.27 1.43
N VAL A 18 8.82 -11.34 0.49
CA VAL A 18 9.70 -10.17 0.51
C VAL A 18 8.85 -8.90 0.59
N HIS A 19 9.18 -8.02 1.52
CA HIS A 19 8.62 -6.67 1.61
C HIS A 19 9.56 -5.70 0.94
N ALA A 20 9.03 -4.81 0.08
CA ALA A 20 9.81 -3.78 -0.59
C ALA A 20 9.19 -2.40 -0.34
N ASP A 21 10.05 -1.45 0.04
CA ASP A 21 9.64 -0.08 0.35
C ASP A 21 10.74 0.93 0.00
N GLY A 22 10.36 2.20 -0.21
CA GLY A 22 11.26 3.30 -0.52
C GLY A 22 11.33 4.33 0.60
N ILE A 23 12.51 4.56 1.14
CA ILE A 23 12.75 5.59 2.17
C ILE A 23 13.29 6.84 1.49
N HIS A 24 12.47 7.88 1.43
CA HIS A 24 12.86 9.17 0.87
C HIS A 24 13.78 9.92 1.82
N LEU A 25 14.96 10.28 1.33
CA LEU A 25 15.93 11.08 2.05
C LEU A 25 15.86 12.54 1.60
N HIS A 26 16.35 13.45 2.46
CA HIS A 26 16.53 14.85 2.07
C HIS A 26 17.43 14.96 0.81
N ARG A 27 17.19 15.98 -0.02
CA ARG A 27 17.97 16.30 -1.25
C ARG A 27 17.76 15.33 -2.43
N GLY A 28 16.57 14.72 -2.56
CA GLY A 28 16.20 13.99 -3.77
C GLY A 28 16.91 12.66 -3.94
N ALA A 29 17.21 11.98 -2.84
CA ALA A 29 17.65 10.59 -2.83
C ALA A 29 16.59 9.70 -2.20
N VAL A 30 16.52 8.46 -2.65
CA VAL A 30 15.68 7.40 -2.06
C VAL A 30 16.53 6.16 -1.81
N VAL A 31 16.32 5.53 -0.66
CA VAL A 31 16.86 4.21 -0.37
C VAL A 31 15.75 3.19 -0.56
N LEU A 32 15.87 2.38 -1.60
CA LEU A 32 14.99 1.24 -1.84
C LEU A 32 15.48 0.09 -0.98
N ILE A 33 14.60 -0.55 -0.22
CA ILE A 33 14.93 -1.65 0.69
C ILE A 33 14.06 -2.87 0.38
N ALA A 34 14.65 -4.03 0.59
CA ALA A 34 13.95 -5.31 0.59
C ALA A 34 14.17 -6.00 1.94
N VAL A 35 13.09 -6.47 2.55
CA VAL A 35 13.07 -7.07 3.89
C VAL A 35 12.40 -8.44 3.83
N ALA A 36 13.02 -9.44 4.44
CA ALA A 36 12.44 -10.76 4.65
C ALA A 36 12.80 -11.28 6.04
N GLY A 37 11.89 -12.02 6.68
CA GLY A 37 12.12 -12.58 8.01
C GLY A 37 12.48 -11.54 9.09
N GLY A 38 12.05 -10.28 8.91
CA GLY A 38 12.40 -9.17 9.81
C GLY A 38 13.79 -8.54 9.61
N HIS A 39 14.53 -8.96 8.58
CA HIS A 39 15.88 -8.45 8.26
C HIS A 39 15.91 -7.80 6.89
N VAL A 40 16.77 -6.78 6.72
CA VAL A 40 17.08 -6.20 5.41
C VAL A 40 17.94 -7.18 4.63
N ILE A 41 17.40 -7.70 3.52
CA ILE A 41 18.08 -8.64 2.62
C ILE A 41 18.72 -7.95 1.41
N GLY A 42 18.35 -6.70 1.15
CA GLY A 42 18.93 -5.91 0.07
C GLY A 42 18.51 -4.45 0.15
N TRP A 43 19.33 -3.60 -0.43
CA TRP A 43 19.06 -2.16 -0.54
C TRP A 43 19.75 -1.56 -1.77
N HIS A 44 19.18 -0.45 -2.28
CA HIS A 44 19.73 0.30 -3.40
C HIS A 44 19.45 1.79 -3.22
N VAL A 45 20.46 2.64 -3.43
CA VAL A 45 20.32 4.09 -3.35
C VAL A 45 20.09 4.64 -4.75
N ALA A 46 19.03 5.41 -4.93
CA ALA A 46 18.66 6.00 -6.21
C ALA A 46 18.21 7.47 -6.05
N LYS A 47 18.06 8.17 -7.16
CA LYS A 47 17.46 9.51 -7.18
C LYS A 47 15.94 9.49 -7.08
N SER A 48 15.31 8.38 -7.45
CA SER A 48 13.85 8.23 -7.47
C SER A 48 13.47 6.75 -7.60
N GLU A 49 12.23 6.43 -7.26
CA GLU A 49 11.64 5.09 -7.32
C GLU A 49 11.21 4.65 -8.73
N LYS A 50 12.02 4.94 -9.75
CA LYS A 50 11.75 4.47 -11.11
C LYS A 50 11.99 2.97 -11.23
N ALA A 51 11.33 2.34 -12.21
CA ALA A 51 11.43 0.89 -12.44
C ALA A 51 12.89 0.41 -12.58
N ALA A 52 13.75 1.16 -13.26
CA ALA A 52 15.17 0.80 -13.40
C ALA A 52 15.90 0.72 -12.05
N ALA A 53 15.62 1.63 -11.11
CA ALA A 53 16.22 1.58 -9.78
C ALA A 53 15.74 0.37 -8.97
N TRP A 54 14.44 0.07 -9.03
CA TRP A 54 13.87 -1.13 -8.44
C TRP A 54 14.45 -2.42 -9.05
N GLN A 55 14.64 -2.46 -10.39
CA GLN A 55 15.28 -3.61 -11.04
C GLN A 55 16.71 -3.85 -10.55
N CYS A 56 17.49 -2.78 -10.29
CA CYS A 56 18.82 -2.91 -9.71
C CYS A 56 18.82 -3.59 -8.32
N LEU A 57 17.77 -3.37 -7.53
CA LEU A 57 17.61 -4.04 -6.24
C LEU A 57 17.12 -5.47 -6.43
N LEU A 58 16.00 -5.66 -7.15
CA LEU A 58 15.31 -6.93 -7.25
C LEU A 58 16.14 -8.00 -7.98
N ALA A 59 16.94 -7.62 -8.97
CA ALA A 59 17.83 -8.54 -9.68
C ALA A 59 18.91 -9.18 -8.82
N ARG A 60 19.10 -8.69 -7.59
CA ARG A 60 20.10 -9.21 -6.62
C ARG A 60 19.49 -10.15 -5.58
N ILE A 61 18.21 -10.39 -5.65
CA ILE A 61 17.43 -11.18 -4.69
C ILE A 61 16.71 -12.27 -5.46
N ALA A 62 16.73 -13.50 -4.94
CA ALA A 62 15.98 -14.61 -5.51
C ALA A 62 14.47 -14.30 -5.52
N PRO A 63 13.73 -14.68 -6.60
CA PRO A 63 12.29 -14.42 -6.69
C PRO A 63 11.54 -15.03 -5.50
N PRO A 64 10.75 -14.26 -4.74
CA PRO A 64 9.89 -14.78 -3.68
C PRO A 64 8.58 -15.30 -4.25
N ASP A 65 7.81 -16.07 -3.46
CA ASP A 65 6.44 -16.41 -3.80
C ASP A 65 5.52 -15.18 -3.81
N VAL A 66 5.76 -14.26 -2.85
CA VAL A 66 4.97 -13.04 -2.69
C VAL A 66 5.87 -11.82 -2.45
N LEU A 67 5.64 -10.78 -3.24
CA LEU A 67 6.17 -9.43 -2.99
C LEU A 67 5.10 -8.57 -2.34
N VAL A 68 5.39 -8.01 -1.16
CA VAL A 68 4.55 -7.01 -0.50
C VAL A 68 5.15 -5.62 -0.74
N CYS A 69 4.39 -4.71 -1.35
CA CYS A 69 4.82 -3.34 -1.61
C CYS A 69 3.65 -2.34 -1.55
N ASP A 70 3.93 -1.04 -1.58
CA ASP A 70 2.92 0.03 -1.58
C ASP A 70 2.05 0.07 -2.85
N GLY A 71 2.48 -0.62 -3.92
CA GLY A 71 1.82 -0.61 -5.23
C GLY A 71 2.26 0.55 -6.12
N GLY A 72 3.38 1.20 -5.83
CA GLY A 72 3.98 2.22 -6.68
C GLY A 72 4.29 1.69 -8.09
N GLY A 73 4.05 2.52 -9.13
CA GLY A 73 4.22 2.08 -10.53
C GLY A 73 5.64 1.61 -10.85
N GLY A 74 6.65 2.16 -10.18
CA GLY A 74 8.06 1.78 -10.35
C GLY A 74 8.33 0.35 -9.88
N VAL A 75 7.96 0.03 -8.65
CA VAL A 75 8.15 -1.31 -8.07
C VAL A 75 7.32 -2.36 -8.80
N LEU A 76 6.06 -2.05 -9.17
CA LEU A 76 5.20 -2.99 -9.90
C LEU A 76 5.77 -3.35 -11.27
N LYS A 77 6.25 -2.35 -12.03
CA LYS A 77 6.86 -2.56 -13.34
C LYS A 77 8.16 -3.36 -13.22
N ALA A 78 8.98 -3.06 -12.22
CA ALA A 78 10.22 -3.78 -11.97
C ALA A 78 9.96 -5.23 -11.59
N ALA A 79 9.05 -5.48 -10.64
CA ALA A 79 8.71 -6.82 -10.18
C ALA A 79 8.19 -7.70 -11.31
N LYS A 80 7.26 -7.21 -12.13
CA LYS A 80 6.75 -7.95 -13.29
C LYS A 80 7.84 -8.31 -14.31
N ALA A 81 8.86 -7.46 -14.47
CA ALA A 81 9.95 -7.70 -15.40
C ALA A 81 11.03 -8.64 -14.83
N THR A 82 11.30 -8.57 -13.52
CA THR A 82 12.38 -9.33 -12.86
C THR A 82 11.87 -10.66 -12.28
N TRP A 83 10.66 -10.67 -11.74
CA TRP A 83 10.03 -11.81 -11.06
C TRP A 83 8.62 -12.06 -11.63
N PRO A 84 8.48 -12.57 -12.86
CA PRO A 84 7.19 -12.68 -13.55
C PRO A 84 6.18 -13.57 -12.83
N ASP A 85 6.65 -14.59 -12.10
CA ASP A 85 5.80 -15.57 -11.41
C ASP A 85 5.49 -15.18 -9.95
N THR A 86 6.13 -14.12 -9.42
CA THR A 86 5.91 -13.64 -8.06
C THR A 86 4.55 -12.96 -7.95
N ARG A 87 3.75 -13.38 -6.98
CA ARG A 87 2.48 -12.72 -6.66
C ARG A 87 2.74 -11.40 -5.95
N ILE A 88 2.01 -10.37 -6.34
CA ILE A 88 2.13 -9.04 -5.74
C ILE A 88 0.97 -8.81 -4.78
N GLN A 89 1.29 -8.58 -3.52
CA GLN A 89 0.38 -8.16 -2.46
C GLN A 89 0.61 -6.68 -2.14
N ARG A 90 -0.44 -5.89 -2.24
CA ARG A 90 -0.34 -4.49 -1.81
C ARG A 90 -0.20 -4.41 -0.29
N CYS A 91 0.74 -3.60 0.19
CA CYS A 91 0.90 -3.33 1.62
C CYS A 91 -0.39 -2.69 2.17
N LEU A 92 -0.91 -3.26 3.25
CA LEU A 92 -2.17 -2.80 3.85
C LEU A 92 -1.98 -1.57 4.73
N PHE A 93 -0.76 -1.34 5.21
CA PHE A 93 -0.47 -0.24 6.14
C PHE A 93 -0.73 1.15 5.53
N PRO A 94 -0.20 1.50 4.33
CA PRO A 94 -0.53 2.77 3.69
C PRO A 94 -2.03 2.93 3.42
N VAL A 95 -2.69 1.86 2.95
CA VAL A 95 -4.14 1.89 2.69
C VAL A 95 -4.92 2.19 3.95
N GLN A 96 -4.56 1.56 5.07
CA GLN A 96 -5.18 1.83 6.35
C GLN A 96 -4.93 3.26 6.82
N ALA A 97 -3.67 3.73 6.76
CA ALA A 97 -3.29 5.09 7.16
C ALA A 97 -4.09 6.15 6.40
N ASP A 98 -4.19 6.00 5.08
CA ASP A 98 -4.95 6.90 4.21
C ASP A 98 -6.44 6.93 4.57
N ILE A 99 -7.05 5.76 4.84
CA ILE A 99 -8.45 5.69 5.27
C ILE A 99 -8.65 6.38 6.62
N LEU A 100 -7.73 6.17 7.55
CA LEU A 100 -7.80 6.79 8.88
C LEU A 100 -7.64 8.31 8.80
N GLU A 101 -6.81 8.82 7.88
CA GLU A 101 -6.67 10.24 7.59
C GLU A 101 -7.97 10.81 7.00
N LEU A 102 -8.53 10.15 5.98
CA LEU A 102 -9.77 10.58 5.32
C LEU A 102 -10.98 10.58 6.24
N THR A 103 -11.10 9.62 7.16
CA THR A 103 -12.21 9.52 8.11
C THR A 103 -11.98 10.35 9.39
N GLY A 104 -10.74 10.81 9.60
CA GLY A 104 -10.36 11.60 10.77
C GLY A 104 -10.35 10.81 12.08
N ARG A 105 -9.84 11.45 13.15
CA ARG A 105 -9.78 10.83 14.50
C ARG A 105 -11.14 10.74 15.18
N ARG A 106 -12.04 11.68 14.88
CA ARG A 106 -13.40 11.76 15.42
C ARG A 106 -14.38 11.82 14.26
N PRO A 107 -14.82 10.67 13.74
CA PRO A 107 -15.77 10.62 12.65
C PRO A 107 -17.06 11.37 13.01
N ARG A 108 -17.51 12.25 12.12
CA ARG A 108 -18.74 13.03 12.31
C ARG A 108 -19.96 12.33 11.74
N LEU A 109 -19.77 11.50 10.70
CA LEU A 109 -20.83 10.73 10.08
C LEU A 109 -20.73 9.27 10.50
N GLU A 110 -21.89 8.61 10.53
CA GLU A 110 -21.94 7.18 10.83
C GLU A 110 -21.18 6.36 9.77
N ALA A 111 -21.27 6.76 8.49
CA ALA A 111 -20.53 6.15 7.39
C ALA A 111 -19.01 6.20 7.59
N ASP A 112 -18.47 7.35 8.06
CA ASP A 112 -17.04 7.50 8.39
C ASP A 112 -16.64 6.56 9.53
N GLY A 113 -17.45 6.54 10.59
CA GLY A 113 -17.20 5.70 11.76
C GLY A 113 -17.21 4.20 11.43
N ARG A 114 -18.11 3.78 10.57
CA ARG A 114 -18.18 2.39 10.11
C ARG A 114 -16.98 2.03 9.22
N LEU A 115 -16.61 2.89 8.24
CA LEU A 115 -15.44 2.65 7.39
C LEU A 115 -14.16 2.61 8.20
N ARG A 116 -14.02 3.52 9.18
CA ARG A 116 -12.87 3.52 10.09
C ARG A 116 -12.74 2.20 10.86
N ARG A 117 -13.83 1.65 11.38
CA ARG A 117 -13.82 0.32 12.05
C ARG A 117 -13.37 -0.79 11.12
N VAL A 118 -13.88 -0.80 9.88
CA VAL A 118 -13.46 -1.75 8.84
C VAL A 118 -11.96 -1.61 8.53
N ALA A 119 -11.44 -0.39 8.40
CA ALA A 119 -10.01 -0.17 8.19
C ALA A 119 -9.14 -0.63 9.37
N LEU A 120 -9.59 -0.38 10.61
CA LEU A 120 -8.87 -0.80 11.83
C LEU A 120 -8.88 -2.31 12.05
N SER A 121 -9.83 -3.05 11.47
CA SER A 121 -9.85 -4.51 11.54
C SER A 121 -8.89 -5.18 10.55
N LEU A 122 -8.48 -4.48 9.49
CA LEU A 122 -7.65 -5.05 8.42
C LEU A 122 -6.34 -5.68 8.89
N PRO A 123 -5.52 -5.03 9.75
CA PRO A 123 -4.28 -5.64 10.24
C PRO A 123 -4.48 -6.79 11.22
N ARG A 124 -5.72 -7.03 11.66
CA ARG A 124 -6.06 -8.11 12.58
C ARG A 124 -6.50 -9.38 11.85
N VAL A 125 -6.60 -9.32 10.52
CA VAL A 125 -6.89 -10.47 9.68
C VAL A 125 -5.66 -11.38 9.70
N GLY A 126 -5.72 -12.47 10.45
CA GLY A 126 -4.61 -13.40 10.65
C GLY A 126 -4.82 -14.78 10.01
N ASP A 127 -6.02 -15.06 9.49
CA ASP A 127 -6.38 -16.35 8.91
C ASP A 127 -7.30 -16.22 7.69
N ALA A 128 -7.57 -17.34 7.05
CA ALA A 128 -8.43 -17.40 5.87
C ALA A 128 -9.89 -17.02 6.16
N GLY A 129 -10.40 -17.28 7.36
CA GLY A 129 -11.75 -16.90 7.79
C GLY A 129 -11.89 -15.39 7.85
N GLY A 130 -10.99 -14.72 8.57
CA GLY A 130 -10.94 -13.27 8.64
C GLY A 130 -10.71 -12.61 7.27
N ALA A 131 -9.90 -13.22 6.40
CA ALA A 131 -9.69 -12.76 5.03
C ALA A 131 -10.96 -12.85 4.18
N ALA A 132 -11.83 -13.83 4.41
CA ALA A 132 -13.13 -13.95 3.74
C ALA A 132 -14.18 -12.98 4.33
N GLU A 133 -14.17 -12.75 5.62
CA GLU A 133 -15.14 -11.89 6.32
C GLU A 133 -14.87 -10.39 6.10
N TRP A 134 -13.63 -9.98 5.95
CA TRP A 134 -13.29 -8.57 5.81
C TRP A 134 -13.93 -7.92 4.56
N PRO A 135 -13.86 -8.51 3.35
CA PRO A 135 -14.55 -7.99 2.17
C PRO A 135 -16.07 -7.92 2.34
N VAL A 136 -16.66 -8.86 3.07
CA VAL A 136 -18.11 -8.85 3.38
C VAL A 136 -18.46 -7.62 4.22
N SER A 137 -17.67 -7.33 5.24
CA SER A 137 -17.84 -6.16 6.11
C SER A 137 -17.67 -4.85 5.33
N TYR A 138 -16.69 -4.79 4.44
CA TYR A 138 -16.47 -3.65 3.56
C TYR A 138 -17.62 -3.45 2.56
N ASN A 139 -18.09 -4.53 1.92
CA ASN A 139 -19.21 -4.47 0.98
C ASN A 139 -20.51 -4.05 1.68
N ARG A 140 -20.77 -4.54 2.88
CA ARG A 140 -21.91 -4.12 3.71
C ARG A 140 -21.85 -2.64 4.05
N TRP A 141 -20.66 -2.11 4.39
CA TRP A 141 -20.48 -0.67 4.54
C TRP A 141 -20.83 0.08 3.25
N GLY A 142 -20.35 -0.38 2.10
CA GLY A 142 -20.62 0.24 0.80
C GLY A 142 -22.10 0.26 0.45
N GLN A 143 -22.82 -0.84 0.68
CA GLN A 143 -24.26 -0.94 0.46
C GLN A 143 -25.05 0.00 1.39
N ASN A 144 -24.75 -0.02 2.69
CA ASN A 144 -25.42 0.82 3.67
C ASN A 144 -25.15 2.33 3.51
N SER A 145 -24.09 2.69 2.81
CA SER A 145 -23.71 4.07 2.56
C SER A 145 -23.95 4.50 1.11
N ALA A 146 -24.55 3.65 0.28
CA ALA A 146 -24.68 3.87 -1.16
C ALA A 146 -25.44 5.16 -1.48
N SER A 147 -26.60 5.38 -0.88
CA SER A 147 -27.41 6.58 -1.09
C SER A 147 -26.61 7.85 -0.81
N PHE A 148 -25.90 7.89 0.31
CA PHE A 148 -25.04 9.02 0.67
C PHE A 148 -23.83 9.19 -0.26
N LEU A 149 -23.21 8.09 -0.69
CA LEU A 149 -22.03 8.13 -1.56
C LEU A 149 -22.39 8.52 -3.01
N ASP A 150 -23.60 8.21 -3.45
CA ASP A 150 -24.08 8.46 -4.81
C ASP A 150 -24.89 9.77 -4.90
N GLU A 151 -25.12 10.46 -3.76
CA GLU A 151 -25.79 11.77 -3.70
C GLU A 151 -24.95 12.84 -4.41
N GLU A 152 -25.50 13.52 -5.40
CA GLU A 152 -24.92 14.72 -6.02
C GLU A 152 -25.35 15.93 -5.19
N SER A 153 -24.66 16.21 -4.09
CA SER A 153 -24.96 17.40 -3.29
C SER A 153 -23.97 18.51 -3.61
N GLU A 154 -24.43 19.45 -4.43
CA GLU A 154 -23.84 20.79 -4.49
C GLU A 154 -24.55 21.68 -3.47
N TYR A 155 -23.80 22.39 -2.65
CA TYR A 155 -24.37 23.44 -1.85
C TYR A 155 -24.77 24.63 -2.72
N ALA A 156 -25.69 25.48 -2.25
CA ALA A 156 -26.18 26.64 -2.99
C ALA A 156 -25.07 27.64 -3.41
N ASP A 157 -23.88 27.54 -2.81
CA ASP A 157 -22.69 28.32 -3.13
C ASP A 157 -21.76 27.66 -4.17
N GLY A 158 -22.17 26.52 -4.77
CA GLY A 158 -21.37 25.76 -5.72
C GLY A 158 -20.28 24.89 -5.07
N SER A 159 -20.17 24.86 -3.74
CA SER A 159 -19.23 23.97 -3.06
C SER A 159 -19.79 22.55 -2.97
N VAL A 160 -18.90 21.55 -3.02
CA VAL A 160 -19.27 20.14 -2.96
C VAL A 160 -19.00 19.61 -1.54
N ASN A 161 -19.86 18.69 -1.08
CA ASN A 161 -19.71 18.07 0.23
C ASN A 161 -18.35 17.35 0.37
N ASP A 162 -17.38 18.02 1.02
CA ASP A 162 -16.02 17.54 1.23
C ASP A 162 -15.97 16.18 1.95
N MET A 163 -16.86 15.93 2.90
CA MET A 163 -16.91 14.68 3.65
C MET A 163 -17.31 13.49 2.76
N ARG A 164 -18.29 13.68 1.87
CA ARG A 164 -18.68 12.69 0.88
C ARG A 164 -17.54 12.38 -0.07
N GLN A 165 -16.86 13.42 -0.58
CA GLN A 165 -15.70 13.23 -1.49
C GLN A 165 -14.59 12.42 -0.84
N ARG A 166 -14.31 12.64 0.44
CA ARG A 166 -13.32 11.86 1.20
C ARG A 166 -13.70 10.38 1.26
N LEU A 167 -14.97 10.05 1.52
CA LEU A 167 -15.43 8.66 1.55
C LEU A 167 -15.41 8.01 0.16
N VAL A 168 -15.79 8.73 -0.89
CA VAL A 168 -15.67 8.25 -2.28
C VAL A 168 -14.20 7.98 -2.63
N LYS A 169 -13.28 8.86 -2.21
CA LYS A 169 -11.84 8.65 -2.37
C LYS A 169 -11.38 7.40 -1.62
N ALA A 170 -11.75 7.24 -0.35
CA ALA A 170 -11.43 6.06 0.45
C ALA A 170 -11.94 4.76 -0.20
N ARG A 171 -13.19 4.76 -0.70
CA ARG A 171 -13.77 3.62 -1.45
C ARG A 171 -12.92 3.25 -2.68
N ARG A 172 -12.42 4.23 -3.42
CA ARG A 172 -11.57 3.99 -4.59
C ARG A 172 -10.20 3.42 -4.22
N MET A 173 -9.65 3.83 -3.08
CA MET A 173 -8.34 3.35 -2.61
C MET A 173 -8.37 1.89 -2.20
N ILE A 174 -9.45 1.42 -1.58
CA ILE A 174 -9.62 0.02 -1.17
C ILE A 174 -9.82 -0.90 -2.38
N ARG A 175 -10.43 -0.40 -3.47
CA ARG A 175 -10.71 -1.20 -4.67
C ARG A 175 -9.54 -1.35 -5.64
N ARG A 176 -8.46 -0.63 -5.44
CA ARG A 176 -7.22 -0.72 -6.24
C ARG A 176 -6.28 -1.79 -5.71
#